data_519018dea1fa580b3cb0bb5e1d76b16c
#
_entry.id   519018dea1fa580b3cb0bb5e1d76b16c
#
_cell.length_a   1.000
_cell.length_b   1.000
_cell.length_c   1.000
_cell.angle_alpha   90.00
_cell.angle_beta   90.00
_cell.angle_gamma   90.00
#
_symmetry.space_group_name_H-M   'P 1'
#
loop_
_entity.id
_entity.type
_entity.pdbx_description
1 polymer ?
#
loop_
_entity_poly.entity_id
_entity_poly.type
_entity_poly.pdbx_seq_one_letter_code
_entity_poly.pdbx_strand_id
1 'polypeptide(L)'
;MCGICGFVGNGNKSILINMREKMLHRGPDDAGIYLNLENQIGLGHRRLSIIDLSERGRQPMESSSGENVITYNGEVYNYLEIKRELEKNGIYFRSNTDTEVVLEAIQYWGIKAINKFHGMFAIAIWNKSKKELLLIRDRLGIKPLYYSITQSGIVFASEIKALLEHPEVPKDLNYNALDCYLKVDYIPGNRTIFKYVHKLLPAHYLTYKQGDININKYWNLRFTKEKRSVTSWMDELEDEILSSVKARMIADVPIGAFLSGGIDSTIILTAMARISKEPVKTFTIGFTDDMYDESQYAKFVAERNNTKSYYKIIEPQIDFDLLKRLIYQADEPLADGSLMPTYLVCKASKDYAKVILSGDGGDETFLGYEKYERFLNYELSRKKLKIPSSTRFYEIIKKLPIAKRSIMLRYLNDSSYRYAELTYGYFSKSYTDIYGDGLNFKTYQNDKESLDWLVLDEHKSGSSALNTAQMVDYQSYLPDDILMKVDKMSMVNSLEVRVPLLEHRIQELAARLPDSLKLRQGVSKFILKELLKRWDYPEDFIYRRKKGFAPSNRFWFTSENKKIIIDDILNGQAVKEKIFSKKYLTKRINKKDYNTVWRVW
;
A
#
# COMPACT_ATOMS: atom_id res chain seq x y z
N MET A 1 -10.58 7.22 -8.71
CA MET A 1 -10.75 6.51 -7.41
C MET A 1 -11.61 7.32 -6.45
N CYS A 2 -12.25 6.66 -5.50
CA CYS A 2 -13.33 7.24 -4.71
C CYS A 2 -13.00 7.26 -3.22
N GLY A 3 -13.90 7.81 -2.41
CA GLY A 3 -13.92 7.66 -0.97
C GLY A 3 -15.23 7.02 -0.52
N ILE A 4 -15.17 5.95 0.24
CA ILE A 4 -16.33 5.28 0.82
C ILE A 4 -16.34 5.42 2.33
N CYS A 5 -17.53 5.53 2.91
CA CYS A 5 -17.74 5.49 4.36
C CYS A 5 -19.14 4.96 4.69
N GLY A 6 -19.33 4.59 5.92
CA GLY A 6 -20.65 4.20 6.40
C GLY A 6 -20.63 3.65 7.82
N PHE A 7 -21.83 3.32 8.30
CA PHE A 7 -22.03 2.72 9.61
C PHE A 7 -23.24 1.79 9.61
N VAL A 8 -23.23 0.81 10.49
CA VAL A 8 -24.40 0.09 10.97
C VAL A 8 -24.46 0.32 12.47
N GLY A 9 -25.57 0.85 12.98
CA GLY A 9 -25.74 1.26 14.37
C GLY A 9 -26.23 2.71 14.49
N ASN A 10 -25.94 3.34 15.62
CA ASN A 10 -26.33 4.73 15.87
C ASN A 10 -25.65 5.68 14.87
N GLY A 11 -26.44 6.51 14.22
CA GLY A 11 -25.93 7.49 13.29
C GLY A 11 -27.08 8.27 12.63
N ASN A 12 -26.72 9.36 11.97
CA ASN A 12 -27.69 10.22 11.30
C ASN A 12 -27.08 10.82 10.02
N LYS A 13 -27.90 11.58 9.30
CA LYS A 13 -27.51 12.22 8.03
C LYS A 13 -26.32 13.16 8.19
N SER A 14 -26.26 13.93 9.28
CA SER A 14 -25.17 14.90 9.53
C SER A 14 -23.83 14.18 9.73
N ILE A 15 -23.80 13.14 10.56
CA ILE A 15 -22.61 12.31 10.80
C ILE A 15 -22.14 11.72 9.47
N LEU A 16 -23.02 11.11 8.68
CA LEU A 16 -22.67 10.50 7.40
C LEU A 16 -22.12 11.52 6.41
N ILE A 17 -22.70 12.72 6.34
CA ILE A 17 -22.20 13.81 5.51
C ILE A 17 -20.80 14.23 5.98
N ASN A 18 -20.58 14.43 7.28
CA ASN A 18 -19.27 14.82 7.81
C ASN A 18 -18.19 13.77 7.48
N MET A 19 -18.49 12.50 7.68
CA MET A 19 -17.59 11.40 7.28
C MET A 19 -17.23 11.48 5.80
N ARG A 20 -18.23 11.64 4.94
CA ARG A 20 -18.06 11.74 3.50
C ARG A 20 -17.21 12.93 3.07
N GLU A 21 -17.48 14.13 3.64
CA GLU A 21 -16.81 15.38 3.27
C GLU A 21 -15.32 15.39 3.66
N LYS A 22 -14.91 14.63 4.68
CA LYS A 22 -13.48 14.44 4.99
C LYS A 22 -12.69 13.82 3.85
N MET A 23 -13.38 13.19 2.90
CA MET A 23 -12.77 12.53 1.74
C MET A 23 -13.03 13.27 0.42
N LEU A 24 -13.39 14.56 0.46
CA LEU A 24 -13.63 15.39 -0.74
C LEU A 24 -12.48 15.31 -1.75
N HIS A 25 -11.23 15.35 -1.27
CA HIS A 25 -10.03 15.28 -2.12
C HIS A 25 -9.91 13.97 -2.92
N ARG A 26 -10.50 12.86 -2.44
CA ARG A 26 -10.51 11.58 -3.16
C ARG A 26 -11.46 11.59 -4.34
N GLY A 27 -12.61 12.26 -4.19
CA GLY A 27 -13.65 12.25 -5.20
C GLY A 27 -14.39 13.60 -5.27
N PRO A 28 -13.84 14.58 -5.99
CA PRO A 28 -14.44 15.90 -6.09
C PRO A 28 -15.64 15.97 -7.05
N ASP A 29 -15.78 14.99 -7.97
CA ASP A 29 -16.69 15.09 -9.11
C ASP A 29 -18.16 14.87 -8.72
N ASP A 30 -18.46 13.96 -7.76
CA ASP A 30 -19.83 13.70 -7.29
C ASP A 30 -19.85 13.18 -5.84
N ALA A 31 -21.04 13.24 -5.22
CA ALA A 31 -21.25 12.82 -3.84
C ALA A 31 -22.64 12.20 -3.65
N GLY A 32 -22.70 11.07 -2.99
CA GLY A 32 -23.97 10.42 -2.66
C GLY A 32 -24.03 9.91 -1.23
N ILE A 33 -25.27 9.67 -0.76
CA ILE A 33 -25.56 9.00 0.49
C ILE A 33 -26.77 8.07 0.31
N TYR A 34 -26.74 6.95 1.03
CA TYR A 34 -27.89 6.10 1.30
C TYR A 34 -28.05 6.04 2.83
N LEU A 35 -29.23 6.32 3.33
CA LEU A 35 -29.55 6.31 4.77
C LEU A 35 -30.90 5.64 4.97
N ASN A 36 -30.92 4.60 5.81
CA ASN A 36 -32.14 3.95 6.26
C ASN A 36 -32.10 3.88 7.80
N LEU A 37 -32.89 4.73 8.46
CA LEU A 37 -32.91 4.85 9.92
C LEU A 37 -33.58 3.66 10.61
N GLU A 38 -34.52 2.96 9.95
CA GLU A 38 -35.18 1.76 10.50
C GLU A 38 -34.18 0.61 10.63
N ASN A 39 -33.29 0.47 9.65
CA ASN A 39 -32.23 -0.53 9.66
C ASN A 39 -30.92 0.00 10.24
N GLN A 40 -30.89 1.24 10.74
CA GLN A 40 -29.71 1.89 11.32
C GLN A 40 -28.46 1.79 10.43
N ILE A 41 -28.60 2.01 9.13
CA ILE A 41 -27.52 1.93 8.14
C ILE A 41 -27.34 3.25 7.39
N GLY A 42 -26.09 3.71 7.28
CA GLY A 42 -25.69 4.80 6.41
C GLY A 42 -24.51 4.42 5.53
N LEU A 43 -24.59 4.70 4.23
CA LEU A 43 -23.51 4.55 3.25
C LEU A 43 -23.26 5.89 2.58
N GLY A 44 -22.01 6.31 2.50
CA GLY A 44 -21.57 7.55 1.87
C GLY A 44 -20.50 7.31 0.81
N HIS A 45 -20.51 8.14 -0.23
CA HIS A 45 -19.59 8.04 -1.36
C HIS A 45 -19.11 9.42 -1.83
N ARG A 46 -17.82 9.52 -2.15
CA ARG A 46 -17.20 10.59 -2.93
C ARG A 46 -16.64 10.00 -4.21
N ARG A 47 -17.04 10.53 -5.37
CA ARG A 47 -16.72 9.99 -6.69
C ARG A 47 -15.62 10.78 -7.38
N LEU A 48 -14.61 10.08 -7.88
CA LEU A 48 -13.76 10.51 -8.97
C LEU A 48 -14.21 9.74 -10.22
N SER A 49 -14.81 10.42 -11.18
CA SER A 49 -15.41 9.80 -12.37
C SER A 49 -14.30 9.45 -13.38
N ILE A 50 -14.12 8.14 -13.64
CA ILE A 50 -13.11 7.57 -14.55
C ILE A 50 -13.78 6.78 -15.68
N ILE A 51 -14.75 5.90 -15.35
CA ILE A 51 -15.55 5.13 -16.29
C ILE A 51 -17.02 5.56 -16.12
N ASP A 52 -17.70 5.76 -17.23
CA ASP A 52 -19.06 6.30 -17.32
C ASP A 52 -19.22 7.63 -16.57
N LEU A 53 -18.87 8.73 -17.21
CA LEU A 53 -18.89 10.08 -16.61
C LEU A 53 -20.31 10.60 -16.31
N SER A 54 -21.34 9.84 -16.65
CA SER A 54 -22.74 10.21 -16.43
C SER A 54 -23.20 9.99 -14.98
N GLU A 55 -24.37 10.50 -14.64
CA GLU A 55 -25.02 10.28 -13.35
C GLU A 55 -25.38 8.81 -13.08
N ARG A 56 -25.43 7.95 -14.11
CA ARG A 56 -25.70 6.52 -13.96
C ARG A 56 -24.64 5.78 -13.15
N GLY A 57 -23.41 6.34 -13.08
CA GLY A 57 -22.33 5.84 -12.24
C GLY A 57 -22.36 6.35 -10.80
N ARG A 58 -23.41 7.05 -10.37
CA ARG A 58 -23.53 7.60 -9.01
C ARG A 58 -23.65 6.50 -7.97
N GLN A 59 -23.01 6.73 -6.82
CA GLN A 59 -23.04 5.83 -5.68
C GLN A 59 -23.45 6.58 -4.40
N PRO A 60 -24.02 5.90 -3.38
CA PRO A 60 -24.33 4.46 -3.33
C PRO A 60 -25.33 4.02 -4.40
N MET A 61 -25.15 2.80 -4.93
CA MET A 61 -25.95 2.24 -6.03
C MET A 61 -26.76 1.03 -5.56
N GLU A 62 -28.04 0.95 -5.96
CA GLU A 62 -28.91 -0.21 -5.68
C GLU A 62 -28.84 -1.22 -6.82
N SER A 63 -28.84 -2.51 -6.45
CA SER A 63 -28.93 -3.61 -7.42
C SER A 63 -30.24 -3.58 -8.22
N SER A 64 -30.29 -4.31 -9.32
CA SER A 64 -31.49 -4.44 -10.16
C SER A 64 -32.71 -4.97 -9.39
N SER A 65 -32.49 -5.84 -8.41
CA SER A 65 -33.53 -6.35 -7.49
C SER A 65 -33.91 -5.37 -6.38
N GLY A 66 -33.12 -4.31 -6.16
CA GLY A 66 -33.28 -3.41 -5.02
C GLY A 66 -32.85 -3.98 -3.67
N GLU A 67 -32.33 -5.21 -3.62
CA GLU A 67 -31.97 -5.92 -2.38
C GLU A 67 -30.62 -5.50 -1.80
N ASN A 68 -29.63 -5.24 -2.66
CA ASN A 68 -28.31 -4.83 -2.25
C ASN A 68 -28.05 -3.36 -2.58
N VAL A 69 -27.27 -2.70 -1.72
CA VAL A 69 -26.76 -1.34 -1.93
C VAL A 69 -25.25 -1.34 -1.79
N ILE A 70 -24.53 -0.85 -2.81
CA ILE A 70 -23.07 -0.80 -2.83
C ILE A 70 -22.55 0.62 -2.67
N THR A 71 -21.43 0.76 -1.94
CA THR A 71 -20.46 1.86 -2.07
C THR A 71 -19.08 1.27 -2.31
N TYR A 72 -18.39 1.77 -3.33
CA TYR A 72 -17.22 1.12 -3.92
C TYR A 72 -16.13 2.13 -4.29
N ASN A 73 -14.91 1.83 -3.86
CA ASN A 73 -13.70 2.56 -4.22
C ASN A 73 -12.74 1.60 -4.93
N GLY A 74 -12.63 1.68 -6.24
CA GLY A 74 -11.74 0.79 -6.98
C GLY A 74 -12.03 0.74 -8.47
N GLU A 75 -11.43 -0.27 -9.11
CA GLU A 75 -11.61 -0.66 -10.50
C GLU A 75 -11.49 -2.18 -10.64
N VAL A 76 -12.51 -2.82 -11.22
CA VAL A 76 -12.47 -4.22 -11.65
C VAL A 76 -12.23 -4.26 -13.15
N TYR A 77 -10.98 -4.42 -13.55
CA TYR A 77 -10.53 -4.25 -14.94
C TYR A 77 -11.14 -5.22 -15.95
N ASN A 78 -11.51 -6.41 -15.52
CA ASN A 78 -12.18 -7.41 -16.37
C ASN A 78 -13.71 -7.33 -16.30
N TYR A 79 -14.28 -6.20 -15.89
CA TYR A 79 -15.73 -6.04 -15.73
C TYR A 79 -16.53 -6.32 -17.02
N LEU A 80 -15.98 -6.02 -18.20
CA LEU A 80 -16.66 -6.31 -19.48
C LEU A 80 -16.81 -7.82 -19.74
N GLU A 81 -15.86 -8.64 -19.26
CA GLU A 81 -15.96 -10.10 -19.35
C GLU A 81 -17.04 -10.62 -18.41
N ILE A 82 -17.03 -10.13 -17.17
CA ILE A 82 -18.03 -10.46 -16.14
C ILE A 82 -19.42 -10.01 -16.58
N LYS A 83 -19.54 -8.80 -17.14
CA LYS A 83 -20.80 -8.27 -17.70
C LYS A 83 -21.40 -9.22 -18.73
N ARG A 84 -20.59 -9.64 -19.72
CA ARG A 84 -21.03 -10.58 -20.76
C ARG A 84 -21.48 -11.93 -20.19
N GLU A 85 -20.82 -12.43 -19.15
CA GLU A 85 -21.22 -13.67 -18.46
C GLU A 85 -22.57 -13.51 -17.75
N LEU A 86 -22.80 -12.38 -17.10
CA LEU A 86 -24.05 -12.05 -16.42
C LEU A 86 -25.21 -11.80 -17.40
N GLU A 87 -24.95 -11.12 -18.52
CA GLU A 87 -25.91 -10.89 -19.60
C GLU A 87 -26.42 -12.21 -20.20
N LYS A 88 -25.54 -13.21 -20.39
CA LYS A 88 -25.94 -14.57 -20.82
C LYS A 88 -26.88 -15.28 -19.83
N ASN A 89 -26.85 -14.86 -18.56
CA ASN A 89 -27.72 -15.36 -17.50
C ASN A 89 -28.96 -14.46 -17.26
N GLY A 90 -29.25 -13.55 -18.20
CA GLY A 90 -30.46 -12.73 -18.18
C GLY A 90 -30.40 -11.48 -17.31
N ILE A 91 -29.23 -11.06 -16.90
CA ILE A 91 -29.04 -9.83 -16.12
C ILE A 91 -28.84 -8.65 -17.07
N TYR A 92 -29.59 -7.57 -16.86
CA TYR A 92 -29.52 -6.34 -17.65
C TYR A 92 -28.89 -5.22 -16.87
N PHE A 93 -28.07 -4.39 -17.53
CA PHE A 93 -27.33 -3.30 -16.94
C PHE A 93 -27.87 -1.94 -17.39
N ARG A 94 -27.93 -0.99 -16.47
CA ARG A 94 -28.42 0.38 -16.68
C ARG A 94 -27.29 1.36 -16.96
N SER A 95 -26.05 1.01 -16.59
CA SER A 95 -24.84 1.82 -16.72
C SER A 95 -23.74 1.07 -17.47
N ASN A 96 -22.67 1.79 -17.75
CA ASN A 96 -21.42 1.21 -18.28
C ASN A 96 -20.32 1.13 -17.22
N THR A 97 -20.67 1.31 -15.94
CA THR A 97 -19.69 1.26 -14.85
C THR A 97 -19.35 -0.17 -14.45
N ASP A 98 -18.13 -0.36 -14.01
CA ASP A 98 -17.71 -1.59 -13.32
C ASP A 98 -18.43 -1.76 -11.98
N THR A 99 -18.84 -0.66 -11.31
CA THR A 99 -19.60 -0.68 -10.05
C THR A 99 -20.88 -1.51 -10.15
N GLU A 100 -21.69 -1.29 -11.19
CA GLU A 100 -22.92 -2.06 -11.40
C GLU A 100 -22.61 -3.53 -11.65
N VAL A 101 -21.57 -3.81 -12.44
CA VAL A 101 -21.13 -5.18 -12.72
C VAL A 101 -20.67 -5.89 -11.45
N VAL A 102 -19.91 -5.23 -10.57
CA VAL A 102 -19.48 -5.75 -9.27
C VAL A 102 -20.70 -6.05 -8.38
N LEU A 103 -21.65 -5.13 -8.32
CA LEU A 103 -22.87 -5.28 -7.53
C LEU A 103 -23.71 -6.47 -7.98
N GLU A 104 -23.99 -6.56 -9.28
CA GLU A 104 -24.80 -7.65 -9.84
C GLU A 104 -24.06 -8.99 -9.79
N ALA A 105 -22.72 -8.99 -9.92
CA ALA A 105 -21.91 -10.19 -9.76
C ALA A 105 -22.02 -10.76 -8.33
N ILE A 106 -21.93 -9.90 -7.31
CA ILE A 106 -22.09 -10.32 -5.91
C ILE A 106 -23.53 -10.72 -5.62
N GLN A 107 -24.53 -10.03 -6.20
CA GLN A 107 -25.94 -10.42 -6.14
C GLN A 107 -26.14 -11.84 -6.68
N TYR A 108 -25.52 -12.18 -7.81
CA TYR A 108 -25.73 -13.44 -8.53
C TYR A 108 -24.90 -14.60 -7.95
N TRP A 109 -23.59 -14.42 -7.73
CA TRP A 109 -22.68 -15.48 -7.25
C TRP A 109 -22.37 -15.42 -5.76
N GLY A 110 -22.92 -14.44 -5.04
CA GLY A 110 -22.55 -14.18 -3.65
C GLY A 110 -21.07 -13.82 -3.50
N ILE A 111 -20.51 -14.13 -2.32
CA ILE A 111 -19.11 -13.84 -2.02
C ILE A 111 -18.11 -14.49 -3.01
N LYS A 112 -18.50 -15.57 -3.69
CA LYS A 112 -17.65 -16.26 -4.68
C LYS A 112 -17.31 -15.37 -5.89
N ALA A 113 -18.09 -14.32 -6.16
CA ALA A 113 -17.83 -13.35 -7.22
C ALA A 113 -16.43 -12.73 -7.12
N ILE A 114 -15.92 -12.49 -5.90
CA ILE A 114 -14.62 -11.85 -5.68
C ILE A 114 -13.43 -12.63 -6.28
N ASN A 115 -13.57 -13.93 -6.45
CA ASN A 115 -12.53 -14.75 -7.08
C ASN A 115 -12.40 -14.47 -8.58
N LYS A 116 -13.47 -13.96 -9.23
CA LYS A 116 -13.49 -13.57 -10.65
C LYS A 116 -12.94 -12.16 -10.89
N PHE A 117 -12.83 -11.32 -9.86
CA PHE A 117 -12.44 -9.92 -10.01
C PHE A 117 -10.92 -9.79 -10.22
N HIS A 118 -10.54 -9.13 -11.31
CA HIS A 118 -9.18 -8.66 -11.57
C HIS A 118 -9.17 -7.15 -11.32
N GLY A 119 -8.61 -6.72 -10.20
CA GLY A 119 -8.70 -5.30 -9.86
C GLY A 119 -8.12 -4.91 -8.52
N MET A 120 -8.34 -3.65 -8.21
CA MET A 120 -8.01 -2.98 -6.95
C MET A 120 -9.29 -2.41 -6.37
N PHE A 121 -9.65 -2.77 -5.15
CA PHE A 121 -10.95 -2.39 -4.60
C PHE A 121 -11.05 -2.40 -3.08
N ALA A 122 -11.87 -1.49 -2.58
CA ALA A 122 -12.52 -1.53 -1.29
C ALA A 122 -14.02 -1.42 -1.51
N ILE A 123 -14.78 -2.43 -1.11
CA ILE A 123 -16.21 -2.57 -1.36
C ILE A 123 -16.96 -2.64 -0.05
N ALA A 124 -18.09 -1.94 0.05
CA ALA A 124 -19.06 -2.14 1.11
C ALA A 124 -20.44 -2.37 0.49
N ILE A 125 -21.08 -3.46 0.86
CA ILE A 125 -22.42 -3.85 0.39
C ILE A 125 -23.33 -4.08 1.59
N TRP A 126 -24.48 -3.44 1.58
CA TRP A 126 -25.57 -3.67 2.50
C TRP A 126 -26.64 -4.55 1.84
N ASN A 127 -26.92 -5.70 2.43
CA ASN A 127 -28.06 -6.54 2.04
C ASN A 127 -29.26 -6.22 2.93
N LYS A 128 -30.34 -5.72 2.33
CA LYS A 128 -31.53 -5.21 3.03
C LYS A 128 -32.31 -6.33 3.74
N SER A 129 -32.51 -7.48 3.09
CA SER A 129 -33.28 -8.59 3.62
C SER A 129 -32.56 -9.33 4.74
N LYS A 130 -31.24 -9.54 4.58
CA LYS A 130 -30.41 -10.21 5.57
C LYS A 130 -29.98 -9.31 6.73
N LYS A 131 -30.12 -7.98 6.56
CA LYS A 131 -29.56 -6.96 7.45
C LYS A 131 -28.07 -7.19 7.72
N GLU A 132 -27.31 -7.38 6.65
CA GLU A 132 -25.90 -7.76 6.68
C GLU A 132 -25.07 -6.76 5.90
N LEU A 133 -23.99 -6.29 6.52
CA LEU A 133 -22.95 -5.49 5.88
C LEU A 133 -21.79 -6.42 5.49
N LEU A 134 -21.37 -6.34 4.22
CA LEU A 134 -20.21 -7.01 3.68
C LEU A 134 -19.15 -5.97 3.30
N LEU A 135 -17.96 -6.05 3.91
CA LEU A 135 -16.79 -5.25 3.57
C LEU A 135 -15.76 -6.15 2.89
N ILE A 136 -15.17 -5.72 1.77
CA ILE A 136 -14.17 -6.50 1.02
C ILE A 136 -12.98 -5.60 0.69
N ARG A 137 -11.76 -6.09 0.89
CA ARG A 137 -10.52 -5.44 0.45
C ARG A 137 -9.79 -6.29 -0.59
N ASP A 138 -9.20 -5.67 -1.61
CA ASP A 138 -8.50 -6.37 -2.69
C ASP A 138 -7.32 -7.23 -2.21
N ARG A 139 -6.83 -8.10 -3.11
CA ARG A 139 -5.84 -9.15 -2.80
C ARG A 139 -4.54 -8.65 -2.18
N LEU A 140 -4.09 -7.47 -2.56
CA LEU A 140 -2.81 -6.89 -2.12
C LEU A 140 -2.96 -5.63 -1.27
N GLY A 141 -4.22 -5.20 -1.00
CA GLY A 141 -4.51 -4.03 -0.19
C GLY A 141 -4.20 -2.70 -0.90
N ILE A 142 -4.32 -2.67 -2.24
CA ILE A 142 -4.10 -1.46 -3.04
C ILE A 142 -5.04 -0.34 -2.61
N LYS A 143 -6.31 -0.68 -2.30
CA LYS A 143 -7.27 0.28 -1.79
C LYS A 143 -7.41 0.18 -0.27
N PRO A 144 -7.36 1.33 0.44
CA PRO A 144 -7.50 1.35 1.89
C PRO A 144 -8.94 1.08 2.32
N LEU A 145 -9.09 0.34 3.41
CA LEU A 145 -10.37 0.12 4.08
C LEU A 145 -10.14 -0.07 5.58
N TYR A 146 -10.71 0.84 6.36
CA TYR A 146 -10.62 0.86 7.82
C TYR A 146 -12.00 0.61 8.43
N TYR A 147 -12.03 0.03 9.64
CA TYR A 147 -13.25 -0.17 10.39
C TYR A 147 -13.01 0.00 11.90
N SER A 148 -14.09 0.30 12.62
CA SER A 148 -14.13 0.35 14.07
C SER A 148 -15.40 -0.32 14.56
N ILE A 149 -15.27 -1.16 15.58
CA ILE A 149 -16.42 -1.74 16.28
C ILE A 149 -16.79 -0.76 17.38
N THR A 150 -18.05 -0.35 17.40
CA THR A 150 -18.60 0.62 18.33
C THR A 150 -19.60 -0.05 19.27
N GLN A 151 -20.13 0.71 20.22
CA GLN A 151 -21.14 0.21 21.16
C GLN A 151 -22.43 -0.21 20.46
N SER A 152 -22.82 0.50 19.41
CA SER A 152 -24.05 0.26 18.66
C SER A 152 -23.87 -0.60 17.42
N GLY A 153 -22.61 -0.83 16.96
CA GLY A 153 -22.39 -1.56 15.71
C GLY A 153 -21.00 -1.42 15.11
N ILE A 154 -20.93 -1.12 13.82
CA ILE A 154 -19.68 -0.99 13.06
C ILE A 154 -19.67 0.31 12.24
N VAL A 155 -18.51 0.96 12.18
CA VAL A 155 -18.23 2.12 11.32
C VAL A 155 -17.07 1.78 10.41
N PHE A 156 -17.12 2.20 9.14
CA PHE A 156 -16.04 1.96 8.17
C PHE A 156 -15.79 3.17 7.27
N ALA A 157 -14.57 3.29 6.76
CA ALA A 157 -14.21 4.31 5.77
C ALA A 157 -12.92 3.95 5.01
N SER A 158 -12.72 4.61 3.85
CA SER A 158 -11.45 4.61 3.11
C SER A 158 -10.33 5.33 3.86
N GLU A 159 -10.65 6.24 4.78
CA GLU A 159 -9.68 7.05 5.52
C GLU A 159 -10.04 7.16 6.99
N ILE A 160 -9.03 7.13 7.86
CA ILE A 160 -9.22 7.17 9.33
C ILE A 160 -9.89 8.47 9.76
N LYS A 161 -9.49 9.62 9.19
CA LYS A 161 -10.10 10.92 9.53
C LYS A 161 -11.62 10.98 9.27
N ALA A 162 -12.09 10.24 8.27
CA ALA A 162 -13.53 10.11 8.00
C ALA A 162 -14.23 9.26 9.06
N LEU A 163 -13.57 8.18 9.50
CA LEU A 163 -14.06 7.28 10.54
C LEU A 163 -14.18 7.99 11.89
N LEU A 164 -13.21 8.86 12.23
CA LEU A 164 -13.17 9.64 13.46
C LEU A 164 -14.24 10.76 13.57
N GLU A 165 -14.99 11.05 12.50
CA GLU A 165 -16.16 11.93 12.53
C GLU A 165 -17.38 11.26 13.17
N HIS A 166 -17.38 9.93 13.29
CA HIS A 166 -18.42 9.21 13.99
C HIS A 166 -18.20 9.28 15.52
N PRO A 167 -19.16 9.78 16.31
CA PRO A 167 -18.95 10.10 17.74
C PRO A 167 -18.66 8.87 18.61
N GLU A 168 -19.10 7.68 18.20
CA GLU A 168 -18.82 6.43 18.92
C GLU A 168 -17.43 5.85 18.66
N VAL A 169 -16.66 6.40 17.73
CA VAL A 169 -15.29 5.93 17.46
C VAL A 169 -14.31 6.58 18.42
N PRO A 170 -13.69 5.80 19.35
CA PRO A 170 -12.75 6.37 20.31
C PRO A 170 -11.45 6.83 19.63
N LYS A 171 -10.85 7.90 20.16
CA LYS A 171 -9.62 8.52 19.64
C LYS A 171 -8.36 8.17 20.44
N ASP A 172 -8.43 7.11 21.24
CA ASP A 172 -7.30 6.64 22.06
C ASP A 172 -6.14 6.18 21.18
N LEU A 173 -4.91 6.59 21.55
CA LEU A 173 -3.71 6.19 20.84
C LEU A 173 -3.32 4.74 21.11
N ASN A 174 -2.85 4.07 20.07
CA ASN A 174 -2.27 2.74 20.13
C ASN A 174 -0.75 2.82 20.29
N TYR A 175 -0.26 2.74 21.51
CA TYR A 175 1.19 2.84 21.77
C TYR A 175 1.99 1.65 21.22
N ASN A 176 1.39 0.48 21.04
CA ASN A 176 2.04 -0.65 20.36
C ASN A 176 2.24 -0.36 18.87
N ALA A 177 1.26 0.28 18.23
CA ALA A 177 1.41 0.75 16.86
C ALA A 177 2.47 1.85 16.74
N LEU A 178 2.53 2.79 17.70
CA LEU A 178 3.57 3.81 17.75
C LEU A 178 4.98 3.20 17.88
N ASP A 179 5.15 2.18 18.73
CA ASP A 179 6.42 1.47 18.87
C ASP A 179 6.82 0.73 17.59
N CYS A 180 5.87 0.08 16.90
CA CYS A 180 6.11 -0.51 15.59
C CYS A 180 6.54 0.55 14.56
N TYR A 181 5.82 1.65 14.47
CA TYR A 181 6.16 2.77 13.59
C TYR A 181 7.60 3.27 13.80
N LEU A 182 7.99 3.52 15.04
CA LEU A 182 9.35 3.98 15.35
C LEU A 182 10.43 2.97 14.93
N LYS A 183 10.10 1.68 14.84
CA LYS A 183 11.03 0.61 14.44
C LYS A 183 11.11 0.41 12.94
N VAL A 184 9.99 0.47 12.23
CA VAL A 184 9.91 0.07 10.82
C VAL A 184 9.48 1.18 9.87
N ASP A 185 9.20 2.40 10.36
CA ASP A 185 8.83 3.60 9.62
C ASP A 185 7.37 3.66 9.15
N TYR A 186 6.56 2.63 9.44
CA TYR A 186 5.11 2.54 9.17
C TYR A 186 4.43 1.67 10.24
N ILE A 187 3.10 1.58 10.23
CA ILE A 187 2.34 0.72 11.14
C ILE A 187 1.92 -0.56 10.42
N PRO A 188 2.54 -1.73 10.70
CA PRO A 188 2.26 -2.97 9.98
C PRO A 188 1.00 -3.68 10.50
N GLY A 189 0.35 -4.45 9.59
CA GLY A 189 -0.74 -5.36 9.91
C GLY A 189 -2.10 -4.68 10.07
N ASN A 190 -2.99 -5.27 10.88
CA ASN A 190 -4.38 -4.81 11.03
C ASN A 190 -4.55 -3.57 11.92
N ARG A 191 -3.53 -3.15 12.65
CA ARG A 191 -3.60 -2.03 13.59
C ARG A 191 -3.41 -0.68 12.93
N THR A 192 -3.87 0.37 13.61
CA THR A 192 -3.60 1.77 13.27
C THR A 192 -3.04 2.51 14.48
N ILE A 193 -2.70 3.79 14.30
CA ILE A 193 -2.31 4.68 15.41
C ILE A 193 -3.42 4.85 16.45
N PHE A 194 -4.68 4.56 16.10
CA PHE A 194 -5.83 4.59 17.00
C PHE A 194 -6.19 3.19 17.48
N LYS A 195 -6.33 3.00 18.79
CA LYS A 195 -6.50 1.69 19.45
C LYS A 195 -7.70 0.89 18.94
N TYR A 196 -8.78 1.56 18.62
CA TYR A 196 -10.06 0.95 18.24
C TYR A 196 -10.37 1.05 16.74
N VAL A 197 -9.41 1.51 15.95
CA VAL A 197 -9.51 1.56 14.50
C VAL A 197 -8.60 0.50 13.89
N HIS A 198 -9.15 -0.33 13.01
CA HIS A 198 -8.45 -1.46 12.40
C HIS A 198 -8.43 -1.33 10.87
N LYS A 199 -7.36 -1.81 10.26
CA LYS A 199 -7.30 -2.05 8.81
C LYS A 199 -7.98 -3.39 8.50
N LEU A 200 -8.86 -3.46 7.52
CA LEU A 200 -9.20 -4.75 6.93
C LEU A 200 -7.98 -5.23 6.13
N LEU A 201 -7.46 -6.41 6.47
CA LEU A 201 -6.24 -6.93 5.84
C LEU A 201 -6.42 -7.19 4.33
N PRO A 202 -5.33 -7.13 3.53
CA PRO A 202 -5.37 -7.54 2.12
C PRO A 202 -5.95 -8.93 1.94
N ALA A 203 -6.71 -9.15 0.86
CA ALA A 203 -7.37 -10.42 0.56
C ALA A 203 -8.38 -10.91 1.61
N HIS A 204 -8.97 -10.00 2.40
CA HIS A 204 -9.99 -10.36 3.38
C HIS A 204 -11.33 -9.70 3.06
N TYR A 205 -12.38 -10.37 3.53
CA TYR A 205 -13.71 -9.77 3.68
C TYR A 205 -14.19 -9.92 5.12
N LEU A 206 -15.03 -8.96 5.52
CA LEU A 206 -15.69 -8.93 6.81
C LEU A 206 -17.20 -8.91 6.58
N THR A 207 -17.94 -9.79 7.28
CA THR A 207 -19.39 -9.71 7.39
C THR A 207 -19.76 -9.25 8.79
N TYR A 208 -20.70 -8.30 8.86
CA TYR A 208 -21.30 -7.82 10.10
C TYR A 208 -22.81 -8.04 10.05
N LYS A 209 -23.34 -8.75 11.02
CA LYS A 209 -24.77 -9.02 11.15
C LYS A 209 -25.17 -9.07 12.62
N GLN A 210 -26.02 -8.14 13.05
CA GLN A 210 -26.60 -8.12 14.41
C GLN A 210 -25.57 -8.25 15.56
N GLY A 211 -24.40 -7.64 15.40
CA GLY A 211 -23.30 -7.72 16.38
C GLY A 211 -22.25 -8.79 16.08
N ASP A 212 -22.59 -9.80 15.30
CA ASP A 212 -21.66 -10.85 14.90
C ASP A 212 -20.72 -10.38 13.78
N ILE A 213 -19.43 -10.62 13.96
CA ILE A 213 -18.38 -10.26 13.02
C ILE A 213 -17.62 -11.52 12.61
N ASN A 214 -17.54 -11.73 11.29
CA ASN A 214 -16.70 -12.79 10.74
C ASN A 214 -15.74 -12.20 9.71
N ILE A 215 -14.44 -12.45 9.89
CA ILE A 215 -13.38 -12.01 8.97
C ILE A 215 -12.77 -13.25 8.34
N ASN A 216 -12.74 -13.27 7.01
CA ASN A 216 -12.24 -14.42 6.25
C ASN A 216 -11.28 -13.96 5.16
N LYS A 217 -10.22 -14.76 4.97
CA LYS A 217 -9.27 -14.59 3.86
C LYS A 217 -9.79 -15.34 2.64
N TYR A 218 -9.87 -14.67 1.49
CA TYR A 218 -10.39 -15.28 0.25
C TYR A 218 -9.32 -15.61 -0.77
N TRP A 219 -8.10 -15.09 -0.62
CA TRP A 219 -6.98 -15.37 -1.51
C TRP A 219 -5.67 -15.47 -0.74
N ASN A 220 -4.78 -16.35 -1.21
CA ASN A 220 -3.45 -16.56 -0.63
C ASN A 220 -2.43 -16.81 -1.73
N LEU A 221 -1.31 -16.09 -1.71
CA LEU A 221 -0.22 -16.29 -2.65
C LEU A 221 0.59 -17.53 -2.24
N ARG A 222 0.67 -18.51 -3.13
CA ARG A 222 1.39 -19.77 -2.89
C ARG A 222 2.66 -19.83 -3.74
N PHE A 223 3.80 -20.01 -3.07
CA PHE A 223 5.07 -20.20 -3.73
C PHE A 223 5.27 -21.67 -4.10
N THR A 224 5.33 -21.95 -5.39
CA THR A 224 5.62 -23.27 -5.94
C THR A 224 6.83 -23.18 -6.87
N LYS A 225 7.50 -24.30 -7.14
CA LYS A 225 8.66 -24.30 -8.05
C LYS A 225 8.33 -25.13 -9.27
N GLU A 226 8.27 -24.49 -10.42
CA GLU A 226 8.07 -25.16 -11.70
C GLU A 226 9.37 -25.14 -12.52
N LYS A 227 9.66 -26.26 -13.18
CA LYS A 227 10.81 -26.37 -14.10
C LYS A 227 10.33 -26.08 -15.52
N ARG A 228 10.73 -24.94 -16.06
CA ARG A 228 10.43 -24.51 -17.43
C ARG A 228 11.64 -23.78 -18.00
N SER A 229 11.73 -23.66 -19.33
CA SER A 229 12.77 -22.85 -19.97
C SER A 229 12.61 -21.35 -19.62
N VAL A 230 13.70 -20.60 -19.63
CA VAL A 230 13.69 -19.15 -19.42
C VAL A 230 12.81 -18.46 -20.46
N THR A 231 12.90 -18.91 -21.72
CA THR A 231 12.06 -18.36 -22.81
C THR A 231 10.58 -18.54 -22.52
N SER A 232 10.14 -19.76 -22.14
CA SER A 232 8.72 -20.00 -21.81
C SER A 232 8.22 -19.16 -20.63
N TRP A 233 9.08 -18.88 -19.64
CA TRP A 233 8.74 -17.97 -18.55
C TRP A 233 8.63 -16.51 -19.01
N MET A 234 9.52 -16.09 -19.92
CA MET A 234 9.49 -14.74 -20.48
C MET A 234 8.25 -14.53 -21.36
N ASP A 235 7.86 -15.52 -22.16
CA ASP A 235 6.69 -15.44 -23.02
C ASP A 235 5.42 -15.24 -22.19
N GLU A 236 5.19 -16.10 -21.17
CA GLU A 236 4.04 -15.96 -20.27
C GLU A 236 4.07 -14.62 -19.50
N LEU A 237 5.24 -14.19 -19.02
CA LEU A 237 5.38 -12.94 -18.29
C LEU A 237 5.10 -11.72 -19.19
N GLU A 238 5.60 -11.72 -20.43
CA GLU A 238 5.35 -10.66 -21.41
C GLU A 238 3.86 -10.55 -21.71
N ASP A 239 3.18 -11.67 -21.98
CA ASP A 239 1.75 -11.73 -22.25
C ASP A 239 0.93 -11.21 -21.05
N GLU A 240 1.27 -11.61 -19.83
CA GLU A 240 0.57 -11.16 -18.62
C GLU A 240 0.81 -9.66 -18.36
N ILE A 241 2.01 -9.13 -18.59
CA ILE A 241 2.30 -7.70 -18.46
C ILE A 241 1.51 -6.90 -19.50
N LEU A 242 1.54 -7.30 -20.77
CA LEU A 242 0.79 -6.62 -21.83
C LEU A 242 -0.73 -6.66 -21.56
N SER A 243 -1.26 -7.80 -21.16
CA SER A 243 -2.67 -7.97 -20.78
C SER A 243 -3.05 -7.08 -19.61
N SER A 244 -2.23 -7.06 -18.55
CA SER A 244 -2.44 -6.25 -17.35
C SER A 244 -2.42 -4.75 -17.66
N VAL A 245 -1.45 -4.28 -18.45
CA VAL A 245 -1.35 -2.88 -18.89
C VAL A 245 -2.54 -2.51 -19.75
N LYS A 246 -2.91 -3.34 -20.76
CA LYS A 246 -4.06 -3.11 -21.64
C LYS A 246 -5.36 -2.94 -20.85
N ALA A 247 -5.62 -3.81 -19.89
CA ALA A 247 -6.81 -3.74 -19.05
C ALA A 247 -6.86 -2.44 -18.21
N ARG A 248 -5.71 -1.96 -17.74
CA ARG A 248 -5.57 -0.74 -16.94
C ARG A 248 -5.52 0.56 -17.76
N MET A 249 -5.50 0.44 -19.08
CA MET A 249 -5.64 1.58 -20.01
C MET A 249 -7.12 1.88 -20.37
N ILE A 250 -8.07 1.12 -19.85
CA ILE A 250 -9.52 1.39 -20.03
C ILE A 250 -9.92 2.56 -19.11
N ALA A 251 -10.32 3.70 -19.71
CA ALA A 251 -10.85 4.86 -19.00
C ALA A 251 -11.48 5.83 -20.02
N ASP A 252 -12.49 6.60 -19.58
CA ASP A 252 -13.14 7.67 -20.35
C ASP A 252 -12.47 9.03 -20.10
N VAL A 253 -11.30 9.04 -19.48
CA VAL A 253 -10.50 10.23 -19.12
C VAL A 253 -9.04 10.05 -19.56
N PRO A 254 -8.25 11.14 -19.67
CA PRO A 254 -6.85 11.05 -20.08
C PRO A 254 -5.99 10.19 -19.14
N ILE A 255 -5.14 9.35 -19.75
CA ILE A 255 -4.22 8.44 -19.07
C ILE A 255 -2.77 8.86 -19.32
N GLY A 256 -1.88 8.58 -18.36
CA GLY A 256 -0.43 8.73 -18.49
C GLY A 256 0.34 7.69 -17.69
N ALA A 257 1.65 7.85 -17.58
CA ALA A 257 2.54 7.00 -16.80
C ALA A 257 3.52 7.80 -15.97
N PHE A 258 3.82 7.34 -14.74
CA PHE A 258 5.01 7.79 -14.03
C PHE A 258 6.25 7.13 -14.62
N LEU A 259 7.28 7.92 -14.87
CA LEU A 259 8.52 7.46 -15.46
C LEU A 259 9.72 7.92 -14.64
N SER A 260 10.34 7.00 -13.90
CA SER A 260 11.60 7.24 -13.18
C SER A 260 12.84 6.82 -13.97
N GLY A 261 12.66 6.14 -15.10
CA GLY A 261 13.74 5.47 -15.83
C GLY A 261 14.22 4.16 -15.18
N GLY A 262 13.64 3.75 -14.05
CA GLY A 262 13.89 2.43 -13.43
C GLY A 262 13.31 1.27 -14.27
N ILE A 263 13.75 0.03 -14.00
CA ILE A 263 13.32 -1.18 -14.74
C ILE A 263 11.78 -1.28 -14.78
N ASP A 264 11.09 -1.12 -13.65
CA ASP A 264 9.64 -1.31 -13.54
C ASP A 264 8.87 -0.27 -14.34
N SER A 265 9.18 1.01 -14.16
CA SER A 265 8.53 2.09 -14.91
C SER A 265 8.83 2.01 -16.41
N THR A 266 10.01 1.52 -16.78
CA THR A 266 10.39 1.27 -18.18
C THR A 266 9.55 0.14 -18.79
N ILE A 267 9.37 -0.98 -18.08
CA ILE A 267 8.51 -2.10 -18.50
C ILE A 267 7.07 -1.61 -18.74
N ILE A 268 6.51 -0.87 -17.78
CA ILE A 268 5.13 -0.38 -17.88
C ILE A 268 4.97 0.61 -19.05
N LEU A 269 5.87 1.58 -19.16
CA LEU A 269 5.80 2.54 -20.27
C LEU A 269 5.96 1.87 -21.62
N THR A 270 6.94 0.95 -21.77
CA THR A 270 7.16 0.25 -23.03
C THR A 270 5.95 -0.60 -23.42
N ALA A 271 5.33 -1.29 -22.45
CA ALA A 271 4.09 -2.02 -22.69
C ALA A 271 2.94 -1.08 -23.12
N MET A 272 2.79 0.09 -22.47
CA MET A 272 1.79 1.09 -22.88
C MET A 272 2.04 1.59 -24.29
N ALA A 273 3.27 1.92 -24.64
CA ALA A 273 3.64 2.43 -25.97
C ALA A 273 3.40 1.39 -27.09
N ARG A 274 3.59 0.10 -26.80
CA ARG A 274 3.28 -1.00 -27.74
C ARG A 274 1.78 -1.20 -27.99
N ILE A 275 0.95 -0.82 -27.02
CA ILE A 275 -0.51 -1.00 -27.07
C ILE A 275 -1.21 0.26 -27.59
N SER A 276 -0.69 1.44 -27.25
CA SER A 276 -1.29 2.73 -27.58
C SER A 276 -1.05 3.10 -29.05
N LYS A 277 -2.08 3.70 -29.67
CA LYS A 277 -1.94 4.32 -30.99
C LYS A 277 -1.42 5.76 -30.92
N GLU A 278 -1.58 6.41 -29.78
CA GLU A 278 -1.18 7.79 -29.51
C GLU A 278 0.04 7.82 -28.59
N PRO A 279 0.90 8.86 -28.70
CA PRO A 279 2.03 9.02 -27.78
C PRO A 279 1.58 9.07 -26.31
N VAL A 280 2.14 8.19 -25.49
CA VAL A 280 1.83 8.12 -24.04
C VAL A 280 2.35 9.37 -23.34
N LYS A 281 1.53 9.97 -22.47
CA LYS A 281 1.97 11.06 -21.60
C LYS A 281 2.80 10.49 -20.45
N THR A 282 4.01 11.02 -20.25
CA THR A 282 4.89 10.59 -19.16
C THR A 282 5.23 11.72 -18.20
N PHE A 283 5.30 11.41 -16.91
CA PHE A 283 5.55 12.38 -15.87
C PHE A 283 6.78 11.94 -15.06
N THR A 284 7.76 12.84 -14.98
CA THR A 284 9.03 12.60 -14.31
C THR A 284 9.34 13.75 -13.36
N ILE A 285 9.83 13.44 -12.18
CA ILE A 285 10.47 14.40 -11.30
C ILE A 285 11.98 14.15 -11.29
N GLY A 286 12.76 15.21 -11.34
CA GLY A 286 14.20 15.21 -11.13
C GLY A 286 14.55 16.00 -9.88
N PHE A 287 15.79 15.92 -9.46
CA PHE A 287 16.31 16.63 -8.30
C PHE A 287 17.48 17.52 -8.72
N THR A 288 17.65 18.65 -8.03
CA THR A 288 18.80 19.55 -8.25
C THR A 288 20.14 18.94 -7.81
N ASP A 289 20.11 17.89 -6.99
CA ASP A 289 21.29 17.14 -6.56
C ASP A 289 21.48 15.92 -7.47
N ASP A 290 22.56 15.92 -8.26
CA ASP A 290 22.92 14.85 -9.22
C ASP A 290 23.04 13.46 -8.56
N MET A 291 23.29 13.42 -7.23
CA MET A 291 23.35 12.16 -6.50
C MET A 291 22.02 11.42 -6.52
N TYR A 292 20.91 12.15 -6.57
CA TYR A 292 19.54 11.60 -6.53
C TYR A 292 18.82 11.68 -7.88
N ASP A 293 19.36 12.46 -8.84
CA ASP A 293 18.73 12.64 -10.14
C ASP A 293 18.93 11.44 -11.08
N GLU A 294 17.84 10.87 -11.56
CA GLU A 294 17.77 9.82 -12.58
C GLU A 294 17.04 10.31 -13.85
N SER A 295 16.75 11.59 -13.95
CA SER A 295 15.94 12.15 -15.05
C SER A 295 16.51 11.87 -16.45
N GLN A 296 17.85 11.77 -16.59
CA GLN A 296 18.50 11.38 -17.85
C GLN A 296 18.05 10.00 -18.37
N TYR A 297 17.84 9.04 -17.47
CA TYR A 297 17.36 7.70 -17.86
C TYR A 297 15.87 7.71 -18.20
N ALA A 298 15.08 8.50 -17.47
CA ALA A 298 13.69 8.71 -17.82
C ALA A 298 13.56 9.37 -19.21
N LYS A 299 14.41 10.36 -19.51
CA LYS A 299 14.46 11.01 -20.82
C LYS A 299 14.81 10.02 -21.94
N PHE A 300 15.87 9.20 -21.74
CA PHE A 300 16.23 8.15 -22.70
C PHE A 300 15.07 7.19 -23.01
N VAL A 301 14.36 6.70 -21.96
CA VAL A 301 13.22 5.80 -22.14
C VAL A 301 12.05 6.49 -22.84
N ALA A 302 11.80 7.76 -22.50
CA ALA A 302 10.74 8.56 -23.10
C ALA A 302 10.96 8.79 -24.60
N GLU A 303 12.18 9.16 -25.00
CA GLU A 303 12.58 9.36 -26.39
C GLU A 303 12.47 8.06 -27.20
N ARG A 304 12.96 6.94 -26.63
CA ARG A 304 12.89 5.62 -27.26
C ARG A 304 11.46 5.15 -27.54
N ASN A 305 10.51 5.50 -26.68
CA ASN A 305 9.10 5.13 -26.82
C ASN A 305 8.23 6.24 -27.44
N ASN A 306 8.83 7.30 -27.98
CA ASN A 306 8.14 8.43 -28.61
C ASN A 306 6.99 8.98 -27.74
N THR A 307 7.27 9.34 -26.49
CA THR A 307 6.27 9.78 -25.52
C THR A 307 6.14 11.31 -25.48
N LYS A 308 4.98 11.78 -24.99
CA LYS A 308 4.80 13.19 -24.64
C LYS A 308 5.22 13.40 -23.17
N SER A 309 6.44 13.90 -22.97
CA SER A 309 7.09 13.93 -21.67
C SER A 309 6.94 15.26 -20.95
N TYR A 310 6.64 15.18 -19.65
CA TYR A 310 6.56 16.31 -18.71
C TYR A 310 7.55 16.11 -17.58
N TYR A 311 8.48 17.08 -17.41
CA TYR A 311 9.53 17.03 -16.39
C TYR A 311 9.37 18.15 -15.38
N LYS A 312 9.61 17.85 -14.11
CA LYS A 312 9.66 18.83 -13.04
C LYS A 312 10.87 18.59 -12.15
N ILE A 313 11.71 19.62 -11.99
CA ILE A 313 12.84 19.59 -11.06
C ILE A 313 12.36 20.01 -9.68
N ILE A 314 12.80 19.30 -8.66
CA ILE A 314 12.51 19.52 -7.25
C ILE A 314 13.76 20.08 -6.56
N GLU A 315 13.57 21.17 -5.84
CA GLU A 315 14.57 21.78 -4.96
C GLU A 315 14.39 21.27 -3.52
N PRO A 316 15.46 21.28 -2.69
CA PRO A 316 15.41 20.80 -1.31
C PRO A 316 14.72 21.78 -0.34
N GLN A 317 13.77 22.57 -0.82
CA GLN A 317 12.95 23.45 0.02
C GLN A 317 11.72 22.72 0.50
N ILE A 318 11.51 22.67 1.81
CA ILE A 318 10.29 22.14 2.41
C ILE A 318 9.29 23.29 2.60
N ASP A 319 8.14 23.16 1.97
CA ASP A 319 6.94 23.88 2.39
C ASP A 319 6.38 23.14 3.63
N PHE A 320 6.61 23.69 4.81
CA PHE A 320 6.19 23.08 6.08
C PHE A 320 4.67 22.97 6.23
N ASP A 321 3.93 23.95 5.71
CA ASP A 321 2.46 23.90 5.74
C ASP A 321 1.93 22.82 4.80
N LEU A 322 2.57 22.65 3.65
CA LEU A 322 2.29 21.54 2.76
C LEU A 322 2.59 20.20 3.44
N LEU A 323 3.75 20.05 4.08
CA LEU A 323 4.13 18.81 4.74
C LEU A 323 3.16 18.46 5.88
N LYS A 324 2.78 19.42 6.73
CA LYS A 324 1.75 19.22 7.77
C LYS A 324 0.42 18.75 7.16
N ARG A 325 0.03 19.33 6.03
CA ARG A 325 -1.18 18.88 5.30
C ARG A 325 -1.02 17.46 4.77
N LEU A 326 0.15 17.08 4.23
CA LEU A 326 0.38 15.73 3.72
C LEU A 326 0.38 14.68 4.84
N ILE A 327 0.98 14.99 6.00
CA ILE A 327 0.93 14.14 7.19
C ILE A 327 -0.53 13.96 7.66
N TYR A 328 -1.32 15.03 7.71
CA TYR A 328 -2.76 14.93 8.02
C TYR A 328 -3.50 14.05 7.01
N GLN A 329 -3.15 14.15 5.73
CA GLN A 329 -3.78 13.35 4.67
C GLN A 329 -3.33 11.88 4.69
N ALA A 330 -2.15 11.59 5.22
CA ALA A 330 -1.69 10.22 5.42
C ALA A 330 -2.50 9.45 6.49
N ASP A 331 -3.25 10.15 7.37
CA ASP A 331 -4.07 9.63 8.47
C ASP A 331 -3.28 9.05 9.65
N GLU A 332 -2.11 8.48 9.41
CA GLU A 332 -1.27 7.88 10.44
C GLU A 332 0.22 8.14 10.14
N PRO A 333 1.11 7.98 11.13
CA PRO A 333 2.52 8.23 10.95
C PRO A 333 3.14 7.36 9.86
N LEU A 334 3.86 7.99 8.93
CA LEU A 334 4.61 7.36 7.85
C LEU A 334 5.91 8.10 7.63
N ALA A 335 7.06 7.45 7.87
CA ALA A 335 8.37 8.08 7.76
C ALA A 335 9.08 7.81 6.41
N ASP A 336 8.35 7.39 5.38
CA ASP A 336 8.89 7.19 4.05
C ASP A 336 9.32 8.52 3.42
N GLY A 337 10.62 8.67 3.14
CA GLY A 337 11.19 9.86 2.51
C GLY A 337 10.67 10.16 1.09
N SER A 338 9.99 9.21 0.45
CA SER A 338 9.38 9.39 -0.87
C SER A 338 7.95 9.95 -0.84
N LEU A 339 7.39 10.22 0.34
CA LEU A 339 6.06 10.80 0.50
C LEU A 339 5.93 12.14 -0.26
N MET A 340 6.85 13.07 -0.03
CA MET A 340 6.88 14.36 -0.72
C MET A 340 7.15 14.22 -2.24
N PRO A 341 8.16 13.47 -2.70
CA PRO A 341 8.35 13.18 -4.12
C PRO A 341 7.11 12.60 -4.81
N THR A 342 6.43 11.65 -4.17
CA THR A 342 5.20 11.04 -4.70
C THR A 342 4.08 12.08 -4.85
N TYR A 343 3.86 12.92 -3.84
CA TYR A 343 2.89 14.03 -3.94
C TYR A 343 3.24 14.98 -5.08
N LEU A 344 4.51 15.36 -5.23
CA LEU A 344 4.95 16.35 -6.23
C LEU A 344 4.81 15.83 -7.66
N VAL A 345 5.09 14.55 -7.92
CA VAL A 345 4.86 13.97 -9.25
C VAL A 345 3.37 13.87 -9.55
N CYS A 346 2.53 13.52 -8.57
CA CYS A 346 1.08 13.54 -8.71
C CYS A 346 0.55 14.95 -9.01
N LYS A 347 1.04 15.96 -8.27
CA LYS A 347 0.68 17.37 -8.50
C LYS A 347 1.09 17.87 -9.89
N ALA A 348 2.23 17.42 -10.40
CA ALA A 348 2.70 17.80 -11.73
C ALA A 348 1.88 17.15 -12.86
N SER A 349 1.23 16.02 -12.61
CA SER A 349 0.50 15.24 -13.62
C SER A 349 -1.01 15.50 -13.66
N LYS A 350 -1.62 16.00 -12.57
CA LYS A 350 -3.08 16.10 -12.42
C LYS A 350 -3.79 16.96 -13.49
N ASP A 351 -3.11 17.96 -14.05
CA ASP A 351 -3.68 18.85 -15.05
C ASP A 351 -3.67 18.23 -16.47
N TYR A 352 -2.98 17.11 -16.66
CA TYR A 352 -2.77 16.44 -17.94
C TYR A 352 -3.40 15.04 -18.01
N ALA A 353 -3.60 14.39 -16.86
CA ALA A 353 -4.17 13.06 -16.76
C ALA A 353 -4.94 12.89 -15.45
N LYS A 354 -6.00 12.07 -15.47
CA LYS A 354 -6.75 11.63 -14.27
C LYS A 354 -6.34 10.21 -13.82
N VAL A 355 -5.79 9.43 -14.72
CA VAL A 355 -5.31 8.06 -14.48
C VAL A 355 -3.83 7.98 -14.82
N ILE A 356 -3.04 7.38 -13.96
CA ILE A 356 -1.61 7.16 -14.16
C ILE A 356 -1.28 5.69 -13.92
N LEU A 357 -0.52 5.08 -14.83
CA LEU A 357 0.07 3.77 -14.60
C LEU A 357 1.45 3.94 -13.95
N SER A 358 1.73 3.12 -12.94
CA SER A 358 2.99 3.14 -12.18
C SER A 358 3.64 1.76 -12.12
N GLY A 359 4.96 1.74 -11.93
CA GLY A 359 5.74 0.52 -11.74
C GLY A 359 5.80 0.00 -10.30
N ASP A 360 5.01 0.55 -9.38
CA ASP A 360 5.00 0.13 -7.97
C ASP A 360 4.68 -1.36 -7.83
N GLY A 361 5.28 -2.01 -6.85
CA GLY A 361 5.16 -3.45 -6.59
C GLY A 361 6.15 -4.33 -7.36
N GLY A 362 6.88 -3.78 -8.34
CA GLY A 362 7.87 -4.54 -9.11
C GLY A 362 9.08 -4.98 -8.29
N ASP A 363 9.51 -4.17 -7.34
CA ASP A 363 10.61 -4.50 -6.42
C ASP A 363 10.24 -5.67 -5.49
N GLU A 364 9.03 -5.69 -4.96
CA GLU A 364 8.52 -6.75 -4.08
C GLU A 364 8.29 -8.05 -4.85
N THR A 365 7.72 -7.94 -6.06
CA THR A 365 7.38 -9.10 -6.89
C THR A 365 8.63 -9.80 -7.45
N PHE A 366 9.61 -9.03 -7.90
CA PHE A 366 10.79 -9.55 -8.62
C PHE A 366 12.11 -9.35 -7.86
N LEU A 367 12.07 -9.19 -6.53
CA LEU A 367 13.24 -9.08 -5.64
C LEU A 367 14.21 -7.95 -6.03
N GLY A 368 13.66 -6.73 -6.20
CA GLY A 368 14.43 -5.58 -6.67
C GLY A 368 15.28 -4.90 -5.60
N TYR A 369 14.99 -5.07 -4.31
CA TYR A 369 15.70 -4.41 -3.21
C TYR A 369 16.97 -5.16 -2.79
N GLU A 370 18.03 -4.42 -2.46
CA GLU A 370 19.28 -4.97 -1.90
C GLU A 370 19.06 -5.77 -0.59
N LYS A 371 17.98 -5.46 0.16
CA LYS A 371 17.64 -6.18 1.39
C LYS A 371 17.41 -7.68 1.17
N TYR A 372 16.89 -8.09 0.00
CA TYR A 372 16.67 -9.49 -0.35
C TYR A 372 17.98 -10.24 -0.54
N GLU A 373 18.93 -9.64 -1.26
CA GLU A 373 20.26 -10.25 -1.47
C GLU A 373 21.03 -10.37 -0.16
N ARG A 374 21.02 -9.30 0.67
CA ARG A 374 21.64 -9.33 2.01
C ARG A 374 21.07 -10.44 2.86
N PHE A 375 19.74 -10.63 2.84
CA PHE A 375 19.08 -11.67 3.60
C PHE A 375 19.41 -13.07 3.06
N LEU A 376 19.41 -13.27 1.75
CA LEU A 376 19.82 -14.52 1.13
C LEU A 376 21.26 -14.91 1.52
N ASN A 377 22.20 -13.98 1.39
CA ASN A 377 23.61 -14.21 1.72
C ASN A 377 23.80 -14.54 3.22
N TYR A 378 23.04 -13.89 4.09
CA TYR A 378 23.00 -14.19 5.51
C TYR A 378 22.49 -15.63 5.78
N GLU A 379 21.37 -16.03 5.21
CA GLU A 379 20.80 -17.38 5.39
C GLU A 379 21.71 -18.49 4.82
N LEU A 380 22.38 -18.23 3.69
CA LEU A 380 23.39 -19.14 3.12
C LEU A 380 24.60 -19.29 4.05
N SER A 381 25.11 -18.20 4.62
CA SER A 381 26.20 -18.21 5.57
C SER A 381 25.83 -18.95 6.85
N ARG A 382 24.60 -18.74 7.34
CA ARG A 382 24.05 -19.43 8.52
C ARG A 382 23.97 -20.94 8.31
N LYS A 383 23.51 -21.39 7.14
CA LYS A 383 23.47 -22.82 6.80
C LYS A 383 24.87 -23.45 6.77
N LYS A 384 25.85 -22.77 6.18
CA LYS A 384 27.25 -23.23 6.15
C LYS A 384 27.84 -23.39 7.57
N LEU A 385 27.53 -22.47 8.45
CA LEU A 385 28.04 -22.49 9.85
C LEU A 385 27.26 -23.47 10.76
N LYS A 386 26.24 -24.17 10.23
CA LYS A 386 25.39 -25.13 10.98
C LYS A 386 24.84 -24.57 12.28
N ILE A 387 24.47 -23.27 12.29
CA ILE A 387 23.95 -22.61 13.48
C ILE A 387 22.58 -23.19 13.80
N PRO A 388 22.39 -23.82 14.99
CA PRO A 388 21.14 -24.49 15.33
C PRO A 388 20.00 -23.49 15.54
N SER A 389 18.82 -23.81 15.01
CA SER A 389 17.57 -23.12 15.36
C SER A 389 16.93 -23.87 16.54
N SER A 390 16.87 -23.29 17.71
CA SER A 390 16.27 -23.92 18.89
C SER A 390 15.40 -22.92 19.67
N THR A 391 14.13 -23.29 19.87
CA THR A 391 13.19 -22.54 20.71
C THR A 391 13.62 -22.44 22.18
N ARG A 392 14.41 -23.41 22.69
CA ARG A 392 14.96 -23.35 24.05
C ARG A 392 15.92 -22.19 24.28
N PHE A 393 16.69 -21.81 23.28
CA PHE A 393 17.58 -20.64 23.37
C PHE A 393 16.84 -19.31 23.43
N TYR A 394 15.62 -19.23 22.90
CA TYR A 394 14.81 -18.01 22.95
C TYR A 394 14.52 -17.55 24.40
N GLU A 395 14.18 -18.48 25.29
CA GLU A 395 13.92 -18.17 26.70
C GLU A 395 15.19 -17.70 27.44
N ILE A 396 16.37 -18.19 27.05
CA ILE A 396 17.66 -17.73 27.60
C ILE A 396 17.97 -16.32 27.09
N ILE A 397 17.72 -16.05 25.82
CA ILE A 397 18.01 -14.77 25.15
C ILE A 397 17.14 -13.63 25.70
N LYS A 398 15.90 -13.89 26.09
CA LYS A 398 15.04 -12.90 26.75
C LYS A 398 15.67 -12.29 28.01
N LYS A 399 16.57 -13.00 28.67
CA LYS A 399 17.24 -12.59 29.91
C LYS A 399 18.55 -11.81 29.66
N LEU A 400 19.03 -11.72 28.40
CA LEU A 400 20.28 -11.03 28.05
C LEU A 400 20.08 -9.52 27.82
N PRO A 401 21.15 -8.70 28.03
CA PRO A 401 21.12 -7.31 27.64
C PRO A 401 20.76 -7.12 26.15
N ILE A 402 20.03 -6.08 25.82
CA ILE A 402 19.42 -5.83 24.50
C ILE A 402 20.45 -5.97 23.34
N ALA A 403 21.67 -5.45 23.48
CA ALA A 403 22.69 -5.54 22.45
C ALA A 403 23.13 -6.99 22.14
N LYS A 404 23.24 -7.85 23.17
CA LYS A 404 23.58 -9.28 23.00
C LYS A 404 22.37 -10.07 22.50
N ARG A 405 21.18 -9.67 22.91
CA ARG A 405 19.90 -10.25 22.51
C ARG A 405 19.69 -10.13 20.99
N SER A 406 19.95 -8.97 20.39
CA SER A 406 19.77 -8.76 18.96
C SER A 406 20.68 -9.64 18.11
N ILE A 407 21.95 -9.81 18.51
CA ILE A 407 22.89 -10.69 17.83
C ILE A 407 22.40 -12.14 17.85
N MET A 408 21.90 -12.60 18.98
CA MET A 408 21.44 -13.98 19.13
C MET A 408 20.09 -14.23 18.46
N LEU A 409 19.17 -13.24 18.42
CA LEU A 409 17.91 -13.33 17.69
C LEU A 409 18.11 -13.57 16.18
N ARG A 410 19.20 -13.03 15.61
CA ARG A 410 19.58 -13.30 14.21
C ARG A 410 19.85 -14.77 13.94
N TYR A 411 20.31 -15.52 14.94
CA TYR A 411 20.76 -16.89 14.78
C TYR A 411 19.71 -17.95 15.18
N LEU A 412 18.68 -17.58 15.92
CA LEU A 412 17.88 -18.56 16.64
C LEU A 412 16.38 -18.54 16.32
N ASN A 413 15.88 -17.47 15.76
CA ASN A 413 14.44 -17.33 15.53
C ASN A 413 14.00 -17.77 14.13
N ASP A 414 12.70 -17.71 13.93
CA ASP A 414 12.05 -17.92 12.64
C ASP A 414 12.67 -17.02 11.54
N SER A 415 12.58 -17.46 10.31
CA SER A 415 13.14 -16.78 9.14
C SER A 415 12.54 -15.39 8.95
N SER A 416 11.25 -15.21 9.22
CA SER A 416 10.56 -13.91 9.16
C SER A 416 11.11 -12.93 10.21
N TYR A 417 11.38 -13.39 11.42
CA TYR A 417 11.98 -12.59 12.50
C TYR A 417 13.41 -12.17 12.16
N ARG A 418 14.19 -13.07 11.55
CA ARG A 418 15.55 -12.73 11.08
C ARG A 418 15.52 -11.70 9.96
N TYR A 419 14.55 -11.81 9.04
CA TYR A 419 14.36 -10.82 7.99
C TYR A 419 14.02 -9.43 8.56
N ALA A 420 13.08 -9.36 9.49
CA ALA A 420 12.71 -8.11 10.16
C ALA A 420 13.89 -7.49 10.93
N GLU A 421 14.72 -8.31 11.60
CA GLU A 421 15.91 -7.82 12.30
C GLU A 421 16.97 -7.28 11.33
N LEU A 422 17.25 -8.00 10.24
CA LEU A 422 18.27 -7.60 9.27
C LEU A 422 17.86 -6.37 8.44
N THR A 423 16.56 -6.24 8.17
CA THR A 423 16.02 -5.15 7.34
C THR A 423 15.80 -3.89 8.15
N TYR A 424 15.15 -4.01 9.31
CA TYR A 424 14.68 -2.88 10.11
C TYR A 424 15.42 -2.74 11.44
N GLY A 425 16.15 -3.77 11.91
CA GLY A 425 16.69 -3.81 13.26
C GLY A 425 15.57 -3.90 14.31
N TYR A 426 14.46 -4.57 13.98
CA TYR A 426 13.22 -4.53 14.74
C TYR A 426 13.38 -4.89 16.22
N PHE A 427 14.19 -5.94 16.50
CA PHE A 427 14.44 -6.41 17.86
C PHE A 427 15.63 -5.73 18.54
N SER A 428 16.58 -5.18 17.76
CA SER A 428 17.77 -4.50 18.28
C SER A 428 17.56 -3.02 18.57
N LYS A 429 16.62 -2.38 17.86
CA LYS A 429 16.24 -1.00 18.17
C LYS A 429 15.40 -0.97 19.44
N SER A 430 15.89 -0.28 20.45
CA SER A 430 15.13 0.05 21.64
C SER A 430 14.85 1.54 21.65
N TYR A 431 13.60 1.89 21.68
CA TYR A 431 13.14 3.27 21.81
C TYR A 431 12.59 3.57 23.21
N THR A 432 12.87 2.71 24.22
CA THR A 432 12.41 2.92 25.59
C THR A 432 12.77 4.29 26.15
N ASP A 433 13.96 4.80 25.79
CA ASP A 433 14.42 6.12 26.23
C ASP A 433 13.77 7.29 25.47
N ILE A 434 13.07 7.02 24.35
CA ILE A 434 12.41 8.07 23.56
C ILE A 434 11.12 8.50 24.22
N TYR A 435 10.52 7.61 24.99
CA TYR A 435 9.26 7.89 25.66
C TYR A 435 9.46 8.73 26.92
N GLY A 436 8.51 9.62 27.20
CA GLY A 436 8.49 10.42 28.41
C GLY A 436 8.03 9.63 29.63
N ASP A 437 8.23 10.21 30.82
CA ASP A 437 7.90 9.56 32.09
C ASP A 437 6.40 9.26 32.28
N GLY A 438 5.54 9.77 31.39
CA GLY A 438 4.10 9.58 31.43
C GLY A 438 3.61 8.19 30.96
N LEU A 439 4.48 7.42 30.29
CA LEU A 439 4.12 6.13 29.71
C LEU A 439 4.79 4.97 30.44
N ASN A 440 4.00 4.13 31.12
CA ASN A 440 4.52 2.91 31.76
C ASN A 440 4.73 1.81 30.70
N PHE A 441 5.79 1.96 29.89
CA PHE A 441 6.08 1.10 28.72
C PHE A 441 6.38 -0.36 29.06
N LYS A 442 6.67 -0.70 30.33
CA LYS A 442 6.92 -2.11 30.73
C LYS A 442 5.71 -3.01 30.50
N THR A 443 4.50 -2.42 30.50
CA THR A 443 3.24 -3.14 30.28
C THR A 443 3.00 -3.47 28.80
N TYR A 444 3.56 -2.70 27.87
CA TYR A 444 3.30 -2.81 26.42
C TYR A 444 4.29 -3.71 25.66
N GLN A 445 5.47 -4.01 26.22
CA GLN A 445 6.53 -4.77 25.53
C GLN A 445 6.28 -6.29 25.40
N ASN A 446 5.23 -6.83 26.02
CA ASN A 446 4.96 -8.28 26.03
C ASN A 446 3.81 -8.72 25.11
N ASP A 447 3.30 -7.83 24.27
CA ASP A 447 2.15 -8.14 23.45
C ASP A 447 2.54 -9.01 22.25
N LYS A 448 2.04 -10.25 22.22
CA LYS A 448 2.18 -11.15 21.05
C LYS A 448 1.58 -10.53 19.80
N GLU A 449 0.58 -9.66 19.95
CA GLU A 449 -0.06 -8.92 18.87
C GLU A 449 0.91 -7.99 18.10
N SER A 450 2.01 -7.55 18.73
CA SER A 450 3.01 -6.70 18.05
C SER A 450 3.79 -7.43 16.95
N LEU A 451 3.68 -8.75 16.86
CA LEU A 451 4.45 -9.60 15.95
C LEU A 451 3.57 -10.36 14.94
N ASP A 452 2.24 -10.15 14.96
CA ASP A 452 1.29 -10.86 14.11
C ASP A 452 1.61 -10.67 12.60
N TRP A 453 2.08 -9.48 12.19
CA TRP A 453 2.51 -9.19 10.83
C TRP A 453 3.75 -10.00 10.37
N LEU A 454 4.46 -10.65 11.29
CA LEU A 454 5.58 -11.56 11.01
C LEU A 454 5.16 -13.04 11.04
N VAL A 455 3.93 -13.33 11.45
CA VAL A 455 3.40 -14.70 11.45
C VAL A 455 2.93 -15.04 10.03
N LEU A 456 3.63 -15.99 9.41
CA LEU A 456 3.32 -16.45 8.05
C LEU A 456 2.48 -17.73 8.14
N ASP A 457 1.22 -17.67 7.71
CA ASP A 457 0.20 -18.71 7.97
C ASP A 457 0.50 -20.11 7.42
N GLU A 458 1.38 -20.30 6.42
CA GLU A 458 1.48 -21.60 5.73
C GLU A 458 2.89 -22.07 5.33
N HIS A 459 3.99 -21.47 5.81
CA HIS A 459 5.32 -21.79 5.28
C HIS A 459 6.27 -22.49 6.26
N LYS A 460 5.76 -23.45 7.02
CA LYS A 460 6.60 -24.20 7.97
C LYS A 460 7.51 -25.24 7.32
N SER A 461 7.33 -25.62 6.05
CA SER A 461 8.18 -26.61 5.38
C SER A 461 8.40 -26.28 3.92
N GLY A 462 9.63 -25.93 3.55
CA GLY A 462 10.11 -25.91 2.15
C GLY A 462 10.18 -24.55 1.45
N SER A 463 9.78 -23.44 2.06
CA SER A 463 9.93 -22.13 1.44
C SER A 463 11.39 -21.64 1.46
N SER A 464 11.82 -20.97 0.38
CA SER A 464 13.15 -20.36 0.33
C SER A 464 13.20 -19.13 1.26
N ALA A 465 14.42 -18.72 1.65
CA ALA A 465 14.62 -17.47 2.39
C ALA A 465 14.00 -16.26 1.66
N LEU A 466 14.11 -16.23 0.34
CA LEU A 466 13.55 -15.17 -0.50
C LEU A 466 12.02 -15.17 -0.49
N ASN A 467 11.38 -16.34 -0.51
CA ASN A 467 9.93 -16.43 -0.40
C ASN A 467 9.44 -15.92 0.97
N THR A 468 10.15 -16.25 2.06
CA THR A 468 9.86 -15.71 3.40
C THR A 468 9.93 -14.18 3.41
N ALA A 469 11.01 -13.62 2.84
CA ALA A 469 11.18 -12.16 2.76
C ALA A 469 10.07 -11.49 1.95
N GLN A 470 9.69 -12.06 0.80
CA GLN A 470 8.58 -11.56 -0.02
C GLN A 470 7.25 -11.62 0.73
N MET A 471 6.96 -12.71 1.44
CA MET A 471 5.71 -12.84 2.21
C MET A 471 5.62 -11.80 3.32
N VAL A 472 6.71 -11.55 4.06
CA VAL A 472 6.73 -10.47 5.07
C VAL A 472 6.44 -9.12 4.43
N ASP A 473 7.07 -8.82 3.29
CA ASP A 473 6.84 -7.55 2.60
C ASP A 473 5.40 -7.45 2.04
N TYR A 474 4.81 -8.52 1.52
CA TYR A 474 3.41 -8.54 1.07
C TYR A 474 2.38 -8.37 2.19
N GLN A 475 2.73 -8.78 3.42
CA GLN A 475 1.83 -8.64 4.58
C GLN A 475 2.02 -7.31 5.31
N SER A 476 3.07 -6.54 5.02
CA SER A 476 3.39 -5.32 5.76
C SER A 476 3.89 -4.18 4.87
N TYR A 477 5.13 -4.27 4.36
CA TYR A 477 5.78 -3.16 3.66
C TYR A 477 5.03 -2.71 2.40
N LEU A 478 4.58 -3.66 1.58
CA LEU A 478 3.84 -3.34 0.35
C LEU A 478 2.50 -2.64 0.63
N PRO A 479 1.57 -3.20 1.45
CA PRO A 479 0.28 -2.55 1.69
C PRO A 479 0.34 -1.35 2.63
N ASP A 480 1.23 -1.37 3.65
CA ASP A 480 1.20 -0.43 4.77
C ASP A 480 2.20 0.73 4.63
N ASP A 481 3.14 0.65 3.68
CA ASP A 481 4.06 1.73 3.33
C ASP A 481 3.87 2.14 1.86
N ILE A 482 4.25 1.28 0.90
CA ILE A 482 4.31 1.63 -0.52
C ILE A 482 2.92 2.00 -1.06
N LEU A 483 1.95 1.11 -0.95
CA LEU A 483 0.61 1.33 -1.52
C LEU A 483 -0.18 2.39 -0.76
N MET A 484 -0.03 2.45 0.57
CA MET A 484 -0.64 3.49 1.38
C MET A 484 -0.15 4.88 0.96
N LYS A 485 1.16 5.07 0.83
CA LYS A 485 1.76 6.32 0.35
C LYS A 485 1.26 6.70 -1.04
N VAL A 486 1.30 5.76 -1.99
CA VAL A 486 0.86 5.99 -3.38
C VAL A 486 -0.61 6.39 -3.41
N ASP A 487 -1.49 5.65 -2.73
CA ASP A 487 -2.92 5.97 -2.67
C ASP A 487 -3.16 7.35 -2.05
N LYS A 488 -2.59 7.62 -0.87
CA LYS A 488 -2.82 8.89 -0.16
C LYS A 488 -2.31 10.09 -0.95
N MET A 489 -1.07 10.04 -1.46
CA MET A 489 -0.47 11.17 -2.16
C MET A 489 -1.08 11.43 -3.54
N SER A 490 -1.53 10.40 -4.23
CA SER A 490 -2.25 10.55 -5.49
C SER A 490 -3.65 11.12 -5.25
N MET A 491 -4.36 10.63 -4.22
CA MET A 491 -5.72 11.06 -3.93
C MET A 491 -5.82 12.49 -3.39
N VAL A 492 -4.80 13.01 -2.71
CA VAL A 492 -4.71 14.45 -2.37
C VAL A 492 -4.75 15.33 -3.63
N ASN A 493 -4.37 14.77 -4.78
CA ASN A 493 -4.41 15.42 -6.08
C ASN A 493 -5.60 14.98 -6.95
N SER A 494 -6.55 14.20 -6.40
CA SER A 494 -7.66 13.60 -7.16
C SER A 494 -7.19 12.84 -8.40
N LEU A 495 -6.11 12.05 -8.25
CA LEU A 495 -5.45 11.31 -9.31
C LEU A 495 -5.53 9.81 -9.01
N GLU A 496 -5.96 9.02 -9.98
CA GLU A 496 -5.97 7.56 -9.85
C GLU A 496 -4.65 6.95 -10.30
N VAL A 497 -3.95 6.27 -9.40
CA VAL A 497 -2.76 5.48 -9.76
C VAL A 497 -3.13 4.00 -9.86
N ARG A 498 -2.77 3.39 -10.99
CA ARG A 498 -2.93 1.97 -11.31
C ARG A 498 -1.56 1.29 -11.34
N VAL A 499 -1.48 0.08 -10.79
CA VAL A 499 -0.22 -0.67 -10.58
C VAL A 499 -0.25 -2.02 -11.33
N PRO A 500 0.09 -2.04 -12.64
CA PRO A 500 -0.06 -3.25 -13.46
C PRO A 500 0.75 -4.45 -12.99
N LEU A 501 1.95 -4.23 -12.41
CA LEU A 501 2.78 -5.33 -11.90
C LEU A 501 2.17 -6.03 -10.69
N LEU A 502 1.16 -5.44 -10.04
CA LEU A 502 0.41 -6.03 -8.94
C LEU A 502 -0.86 -6.76 -9.40
N GLU A 503 -1.01 -7.04 -10.70
CA GLU A 503 -2.04 -7.97 -11.17
C GLU A 503 -1.84 -9.34 -10.53
N HIS A 504 -2.90 -9.95 -9.94
CA HIS A 504 -2.74 -11.20 -9.18
C HIS A 504 -2.19 -12.34 -10.03
N ARG A 505 -2.48 -12.40 -11.34
CA ARG A 505 -1.91 -13.41 -12.26
C ARG A 505 -0.40 -13.24 -12.40
N ILE A 506 0.11 -12.00 -12.46
CA ILE A 506 1.55 -11.72 -12.44
C ILE A 506 2.14 -12.15 -11.09
N GLN A 507 1.45 -11.93 -9.98
CA GLN A 507 1.90 -12.35 -8.66
C GLN A 507 2.00 -13.88 -8.55
N GLU A 508 0.98 -14.57 -9.01
CA GLU A 508 0.93 -16.05 -9.04
C GLU A 508 1.99 -16.63 -9.98
N LEU A 509 2.22 -16.01 -11.14
CA LEU A 509 3.32 -16.36 -12.04
C LEU A 509 4.67 -16.15 -11.34
N ALA A 510 4.92 -14.98 -10.74
CA ALA A 510 6.15 -14.68 -10.03
C ALA A 510 6.40 -15.62 -8.83
N ALA A 511 5.34 -16.10 -8.18
CA ALA A 511 5.44 -17.08 -7.10
C ALA A 511 5.83 -18.49 -7.58
N ARG A 512 5.58 -18.82 -8.87
CA ARG A 512 6.01 -20.08 -9.51
C ARG A 512 7.43 -20.00 -10.07
N LEU A 513 7.97 -18.79 -10.31
CA LEU A 513 9.31 -18.59 -10.84
C LEU A 513 10.38 -19.16 -9.91
N PRO A 514 11.41 -19.84 -10.43
CA PRO A 514 12.63 -20.12 -9.67
C PRO A 514 13.26 -18.83 -9.13
N ASP A 515 13.76 -18.86 -7.90
CA ASP A 515 14.43 -17.72 -7.27
C ASP A 515 15.55 -17.12 -8.15
N SER A 516 16.27 -17.98 -8.91
CA SER A 516 17.34 -17.58 -9.83
C SER A 516 16.86 -16.76 -11.04
N LEU A 517 15.57 -16.75 -11.34
CA LEU A 517 14.99 -15.87 -12.37
C LEU A 517 14.55 -14.52 -11.82
N LYS A 518 14.44 -14.38 -10.50
CA LYS A 518 14.17 -13.12 -9.81
C LYS A 518 15.48 -12.46 -9.35
N LEU A 519 16.35 -13.23 -8.67
CA LEU A 519 17.65 -12.77 -8.15
C LEU A 519 18.74 -13.79 -8.55
N ARG A 520 19.65 -13.40 -9.45
CA ARG A 520 20.70 -14.27 -10.00
C ARG A 520 22.08 -13.65 -9.84
N GLN A 521 22.92 -14.23 -8.99
CA GLN A 521 24.32 -13.79 -8.79
C GLN A 521 24.45 -12.28 -8.53
N GLY A 522 23.62 -11.73 -7.64
CA GLY A 522 23.59 -10.30 -7.35
C GLY A 522 22.77 -9.45 -8.33
N VAL A 523 22.29 -10.02 -9.42
CA VAL A 523 21.43 -9.33 -10.39
C VAL A 523 19.96 -9.48 -9.96
N SER A 524 19.39 -8.43 -9.40
CA SER A 524 17.96 -8.33 -9.04
C SER A 524 17.08 -8.16 -10.28
N LYS A 525 15.79 -8.54 -10.18
CA LYS A 525 14.80 -8.44 -11.27
C LYS A 525 15.28 -9.10 -12.57
N PHE A 526 16.01 -10.23 -12.45
CA PHE A 526 16.72 -10.84 -13.58
C PHE A 526 15.80 -11.04 -14.79
N ILE A 527 14.63 -11.66 -14.62
CA ILE A 527 13.70 -11.92 -15.73
C ILE A 527 13.14 -10.64 -16.38
N LEU A 528 12.91 -9.57 -15.61
CA LEU A 528 12.47 -8.28 -16.16
C LEU A 528 13.58 -7.61 -16.97
N LYS A 529 14.84 -7.79 -16.58
CA LYS A 529 16.01 -7.31 -17.32
C LYS A 529 16.17 -8.08 -18.63
N GLU A 530 15.99 -9.40 -18.63
CA GLU A 530 15.97 -10.21 -19.83
C GLU A 530 14.82 -9.84 -20.78
N LEU A 531 13.65 -9.47 -20.23
CA LEU A 531 12.53 -8.95 -21.01
C LEU A 531 12.87 -7.60 -21.66
N LEU A 532 13.52 -6.68 -20.95
CA LEU A 532 13.99 -5.42 -21.54
C LEU A 532 15.04 -5.65 -22.62
N LYS A 533 15.91 -6.64 -22.44
CA LYS A 533 16.87 -7.04 -23.47
C LYS A 533 16.16 -7.59 -24.72
N ARG A 534 15.13 -8.41 -24.56
CA ARG A 534 14.23 -8.86 -25.64
C ARG A 534 13.54 -7.67 -26.35
N TRP A 535 13.29 -6.59 -25.63
CA TRP A 535 12.72 -5.33 -26.15
C TRP A 535 13.79 -4.37 -26.66
N ASP A 536 15.01 -4.85 -26.93
CA ASP A 536 16.15 -4.14 -27.51
C ASP A 536 16.68 -2.97 -26.66
N TYR A 537 16.49 -2.96 -25.33
CA TYR A 537 17.17 -2.01 -24.47
C TYR A 537 18.65 -2.33 -24.32
N PRO A 538 19.57 -1.33 -24.33
CA PRO A 538 21.00 -1.56 -24.24
C PRO A 538 21.41 -2.05 -22.84
N GLU A 539 22.45 -2.88 -22.79
CA GLU A 539 22.89 -3.54 -21.53
C GLU A 539 23.39 -2.53 -20.49
N ASP A 540 24.05 -1.46 -20.88
CA ASP A 540 24.49 -0.39 -20.00
C ASP A 540 23.32 0.32 -19.31
N PHE A 541 22.18 0.47 -20.00
CA PHE A 541 20.95 0.94 -19.39
C PHE A 541 20.36 -0.09 -18.41
N ILE A 542 20.28 -1.37 -18.79
CA ILE A 542 19.63 -2.45 -18.03
C ILE A 542 20.38 -2.76 -16.74
N TYR A 543 21.71 -2.83 -16.78
CA TYR A 543 22.54 -3.28 -15.66
C TYR A 543 23.17 -2.15 -14.83
N ARG A 544 22.81 -0.90 -15.11
CA ARG A 544 23.28 0.23 -14.31
C ARG A 544 22.88 0.11 -12.84
N ARG A 545 23.64 0.74 -11.98
CA ARG A 545 23.30 0.83 -10.55
C ARG A 545 22.01 1.64 -10.38
N LYS A 546 21.03 1.07 -9.69
CA LYS A 546 19.78 1.75 -9.33
C LYS A 546 20.05 2.81 -8.26
N LYS A 547 19.47 3.99 -8.42
CA LYS A 547 19.28 4.98 -7.36
C LYS A 547 17.87 4.84 -6.77
N GLY A 548 17.64 5.29 -5.55
CA GLY A 548 16.30 5.31 -4.95
C GLY A 548 15.47 6.48 -5.48
N PHE A 549 14.18 6.32 -5.58
CA PHE A 549 13.24 7.40 -5.95
C PHE A 549 13.19 8.54 -4.92
N ALA A 550 13.56 8.28 -3.68
CA ALA A 550 13.59 9.26 -2.60
C ALA A 550 15.02 9.74 -2.32
N PRO A 551 15.25 11.05 -2.18
CA PRO A 551 16.48 11.54 -1.59
C PRO A 551 16.58 11.06 -0.13
N SER A 552 17.81 10.97 0.39
CA SER A 552 17.99 10.68 1.81
C SER A 552 17.31 11.77 2.66
N ASN A 553 16.87 11.44 3.87
CA ASN A 553 16.28 12.43 4.79
C ASN A 553 17.21 13.66 4.99
N ARG A 554 18.52 13.48 4.85
CA ARG A 554 19.51 14.57 4.93
C ARG A 554 19.28 15.66 3.87
N PHE A 555 18.73 15.33 2.69
CA PHE A 555 18.41 16.28 1.64
C PHE A 555 17.43 17.38 2.12
N TRP A 556 16.51 17.02 2.99
CA TRP A 556 15.50 17.92 3.54
C TRP A 556 16.00 18.75 4.73
N PHE A 557 17.14 18.39 5.37
CA PHE A 557 17.69 19.07 6.53
C PHE A 557 18.68 20.20 6.15
N THR A 558 18.20 21.19 5.38
CA THR A 558 18.95 22.44 5.13
C THR A 558 19.13 23.25 6.42
N SER A 559 19.98 24.29 6.39
CA SER A 559 20.22 25.15 7.57
C SER A 559 18.95 25.83 8.08
N GLU A 560 18.06 26.23 7.18
CA GLU A 560 16.78 26.89 7.47
C GLU A 560 15.76 25.91 8.02
N ASN A 561 15.54 24.80 7.30
CA ASN A 561 14.59 23.78 7.68
C ASN A 561 14.89 23.18 9.05
N LYS A 562 16.17 22.99 9.35
CA LYS A 562 16.61 22.38 10.61
C LYS A 562 16.13 23.12 11.85
N LYS A 563 16.15 24.46 11.85
CA LYS A 563 15.69 25.26 13.00
C LYS A 563 14.20 25.02 13.28
N ILE A 564 13.36 25.04 12.23
CA ILE A 564 11.91 24.86 12.32
C ILE A 564 11.60 23.43 12.79
N ILE A 565 12.24 22.42 12.21
CA ILE A 565 12.03 21.02 12.60
C ILE A 565 12.38 20.78 14.07
N ILE A 566 13.51 21.33 14.52
CA ILE A 566 13.94 21.20 15.92
C ILE A 566 12.95 21.88 16.88
N ASP A 567 12.46 23.05 16.54
CA ASP A 567 11.49 23.77 17.35
C ASP A 567 10.15 23.01 17.43
N ASP A 568 9.63 22.57 16.28
CA ASP A 568 8.40 21.74 16.20
C ASP A 568 8.51 20.48 17.07
N ILE A 569 9.65 19.77 17.02
CA ILE A 569 9.86 18.55 17.81
C ILE A 569 9.94 18.84 19.29
N LEU A 570 10.80 19.78 19.71
CA LEU A 570 11.09 20.01 21.13
C LEU A 570 9.99 20.76 21.88
N ASN A 571 9.13 21.47 21.17
CA ASN A 571 8.00 22.24 21.69
C ASN A 571 6.63 21.75 21.19
N GLY A 572 6.62 20.64 20.44
CA GLY A 572 5.42 20.00 19.90
C GLY A 572 4.55 19.35 20.97
N GLN A 573 3.31 18.99 20.58
CA GLN A 573 2.31 18.43 21.47
C GLN A 573 2.76 17.11 22.11
N ALA A 574 3.40 16.23 21.36
CA ALA A 574 3.88 14.93 21.85
C ALA A 574 4.91 15.06 23.00
N VAL A 575 5.72 16.13 23.01
CA VAL A 575 6.64 16.44 24.11
C VAL A 575 5.91 17.08 25.28
N LYS A 576 4.95 17.99 25.02
CA LYS A 576 4.11 18.63 26.07
C LYS A 576 3.28 17.61 26.82
N GLU A 577 2.73 16.65 26.13
CA GLU A 577 1.93 15.53 26.69
C GLU A 577 2.80 14.41 27.26
N LYS A 578 4.13 14.58 27.27
CA LYS A 578 5.09 13.58 27.77
C LYS A 578 5.04 12.22 27.06
N ILE A 579 4.55 12.18 25.82
CA ILE A 579 4.65 10.99 24.97
C ILE A 579 6.12 10.76 24.63
N PHE A 580 6.84 11.83 24.25
CA PHE A 580 8.27 11.77 23.96
C PHE A 580 9.12 12.54 24.97
N SER A 581 10.29 12.00 25.26
CA SER A 581 11.29 12.61 26.17
C SER A 581 12.06 13.73 25.47
N LYS A 582 11.86 14.97 25.90
CA LYS A 582 12.62 16.14 25.42
C LYS A 582 14.14 15.92 25.54
N LYS A 583 14.60 15.35 26.65
CA LYS A 583 16.02 15.05 26.93
C LYS A 583 16.60 14.08 25.88
N TYR A 584 15.89 13.01 25.58
CA TYR A 584 16.32 12.04 24.58
C TYR A 584 16.39 12.66 23.18
N LEU A 585 15.35 13.38 22.77
CA LEU A 585 15.29 14.04 21.46
C LEU A 585 16.40 15.07 21.29
N THR A 586 16.67 15.91 22.28
CA THR A 586 17.81 16.86 22.27
C THR A 586 19.14 16.13 22.06
N LYS A 587 19.34 14.98 22.72
CA LYS A 587 20.55 14.16 22.53
C LYS A 587 20.68 13.62 21.10
N ARG A 588 19.57 13.21 20.46
CA ARG A 588 19.57 12.70 19.06
C ARG A 588 19.84 13.82 18.06
N ILE A 589 19.22 14.97 18.25
CA ILE A 589 19.44 16.16 17.43
C ILE A 589 20.93 16.57 17.47
N ASN A 590 21.53 16.63 18.66
CA ASN A 590 22.95 16.97 18.82
C ASN A 590 23.90 15.95 18.17
N LYS A 591 23.50 14.68 18.10
CA LYS A 591 24.20 13.60 17.38
C LYS A 591 23.96 13.59 15.88
N LYS A 592 23.17 14.50 15.35
CA LYS A 592 22.78 14.57 13.93
C LYS A 592 22.11 13.26 13.44
N ASP A 593 21.36 12.59 14.33
CA ASP A 593 20.58 11.39 13.99
C ASP A 593 19.30 11.80 13.25
N TYR A 594 19.48 12.22 12.00
CA TYR A 594 18.39 12.73 11.16
C TYR A 594 17.29 11.70 10.92
N ASN A 595 17.58 10.42 10.97
CA ASN A 595 16.56 9.38 10.81
C ASN A 595 15.60 9.33 12.01
N THR A 596 16.13 9.36 13.24
CA THR A 596 15.26 9.44 14.44
C THR A 596 14.49 10.76 14.47
N VAL A 597 15.15 11.85 14.10
CA VAL A 597 14.54 13.19 14.07
C VAL A 597 13.36 13.21 13.07
N TRP A 598 13.54 12.66 11.87
CA TRP A 598 12.50 12.56 10.85
C TRP A 598 11.29 11.74 11.30
N ARG A 599 11.51 10.59 11.95
CA ARG A 599 10.43 9.74 12.47
C ARG A 599 9.56 10.42 13.52
N VAL A 600 10.17 11.26 14.36
CA VAL A 600 9.46 11.92 15.48
C VAL A 600 8.78 13.19 15.04
N TRP A 601 9.33 13.84 14.04
CA TRP A 601 8.77 15.07 13.47
C TRP A 601 7.58 14.80 12.58
#